data_53b4e5b2b8899c108a33b690dfbf47ff
#
_entry.id   53b4e5b2b8899c108a33b690dfbf47ff
#
_cell.length_a   1.000
_cell.length_b   1.000
_cell.length_c   1.000
_cell.angle_alpha   90.00
_cell.angle_beta   90.00
_cell.angle_gamma   90.00
#
_symmetry.space_group_name_H-M   'P 1'
#
loop_
_entity.id
_entity.type
_entity.pdbx_description
1 polymer ?
#
loop_
_entity_poly.entity_id
_entity_poly.type
_entity_poly.pdbx_seq_one_letter_code
_entity_poly.pdbx_strand_id
1 'polypeptide(L)'
;MNQLESFNARFADCPGLEFITIGDLILAKIDTPLARAMVAIQGAQIIEWQPADEENLVVWRAEAPSYETGKSVRGGVPICWPWFGNHATLTMAHGFVRFMDWQLMKAE
;
A
#
# COMPACT_ATOMS: atom_id res chain seq x y z
N MET A 1 19.64 -5.44 -10.88
CA MET A 1 18.66 -4.46 -10.38
C MET A 1 17.67 -5.18 -9.48
N ASN A 2 17.50 -4.73 -8.24
CA ASN A 2 16.50 -5.33 -7.35
C ASN A 2 15.10 -4.79 -7.68
N GLN A 3 14.08 -5.33 -7.01
CA GLN A 3 12.70 -4.96 -7.26
C GLN A 3 12.42 -3.47 -7.01
N LEU A 4 12.96 -2.90 -5.92
CA LEU A 4 12.82 -1.49 -5.61
C LEU A 4 13.40 -0.59 -6.70
N GLU A 5 14.62 -0.89 -7.13
CA GLU A 5 15.29 -0.15 -8.21
C GLU A 5 14.52 -0.26 -9.52
N SER A 6 13.97 -1.44 -9.79
CA SER A 6 13.15 -1.69 -10.98
C SER A 6 11.88 -0.83 -11.00
N PHE A 7 11.17 -0.74 -9.88
CA PHE A 7 10.01 0.14 -9.76
C PHE A 7 10.39 1.60 -9.98
N ASN A 8 11.44 2.07 -9.33
CA ASN A 8 11.87 3.46 -9.45
C ASN A 8 12.34 3.81 -10.86
N ALA A 9 12.98 2.87 -11.56
CA ALA A 9 13.40 3.08 -12.95
C ALA A 9 12.20 3.10 -13.89
N ARG A 10 11.25 2.18 -13.72
CA ARG A 10 10.08 2.05 -14.59
C ARG A 10 9.16 3.28 -14.53
N PHE A 11 8.99 3.87 -13.37
CA PHE A 11 8.08 4.99 -13.16
C PHE A 11 8.79 6.32 -12.89
N ALA A 12 10.05 6.44 -13.32
CA ALA A 12 10.88 7.63 -13.08
C ALA A 12 10.28 8.92 -13.65
N ASP A 13 9.48 8.81 -14.71
CA ASP A 13 8.89 9.97 -15.38
C ASP A 13 7.59 10.46 -14.72
N CYS A 14 7.14 9.82 -13.66
CA CYS A 14 5.93 10.22 -12.95
C CYS A 14 6.31 11.17 -11.79
N PRO A 15 6.05 12.48 -11.92
CA PRO A 15 6.41 13.43 -10.85
C PRO A 15 5.65 13.12 -9.55
N GLY A 16 6.36 13.21 -8.43
CA GLY A 16 5.77 13.00 -7.11
C GLY A 16 5.61 11.54 -6.71
N LEU A 17 6.08 10.60 -7.53
CA LEU A 17 6.04 9.18 -7.23
C LEU A 17 7.44 8.63 -6.98
N GLU A 18 7.62 7.98 -5.84
CA GLU A 18 8.85 7.31 -5.46
C GLU A 18 8.49 6.00 -4.77
N PHE A 19 9.25 4.95 -5.01
CA PHE A 19 9.08 3.68 -4.32
C PHE A 19 10.11 3.57 -3.21
N ILE A 20 9.65 3.18 -2.03
CA ILE A 20 10.48 3.02 -0.83
C ILE A 20 10.23 1.66 -0.22
N THR A 21 11.14 1.23 0.63
CA THR A 21 10.99 0.01 1.42
C THR A 21 10.78 0.39 2.89
N ILE A 22 9.74 -0.16 3.51
CA ILE A 22 9.54 -0.11 4.96
C ILE A 22 9.37 -1.54 5.44
N GLY A 23 10.24 -1.98 6.36
CA GLY A 23 10.26 -3.40 6.75
C GLY A 23 10.51 -4.27 5.53
N ASP A 24 9.64 -5.25 5.32
CA ASP A 24 9.73 -6.16 4.18
C ASP A 24 9.02 -5.65 2.93
N LEU A 25 8.24 -4.57 3.03
CA LEU A 25 7.32 -4.17 1.99
C LEU A 25 7.84 -3.02 1.15
N ILE A 26 7.48 -3.04 -0.14
CA ILE A 26 7.67 -1.91 -1.05
C ILE A 26 6.38 -1.10 -1.06
N LEU A 27 6.53 0.22 -0.90
CA LEU A 27 5.42 1.16 -0.92
C LEU A 27 5.65 2.21 -2.01
N ALA A 28 4.56 2.56 -2.70
CA ALA A 28 4.54 3.73 -3.56
C ALA A 28 4.28 4.95 -2.68
N LYS A 29 5.25 5.84 -2.62
CA LYS A 29 5.14 7.11 -1.89
C LYS A 29 4.77 8.20 -2.87
N ILE A 30 3.64 8.83 -2.63
CA ILE A 30 3.09 9.87 -3.49
C ILE A 30 3.15 11.19 -2.73
N ASP A 31 3.80 12.19 -3.33
CA ASP A 31 3.90 13.53 -2.75
C ASP A 31 3.74 14.55 -3.87
N THR A 32 2.58 15.17 -3.91
CA THR A 32 2.22 16.18 -4.90
C THR A 32 1.74 17.44 -4.20
N PRO A 33 1.61 18.58 -4.91
CA PRO A 33 1.01 19.77 -4.32
C PRO A 33 -0.44 19.59 -3.83
N LEU A 34 -1.13 18.54 -4.30
CA LEU A 34 -2.53 18.28 -3.96
C LEU A 34 -2.72 17.34 -2.78
N ALA A 35 -1.80 16.38 -2.60
CA ALA A 35 -1.94 15.37 -1.56
C ALA A 35 -0.66 14.57 -1.36
N ARG A 36 -0.58 13.93 -0.20
CA ARG A 36 0.41 12.88 0.09
C ARG A 36 -0.31 11.57 0.34
N ALA A 37 0.29 10.48 -0.10
CA ALA A 37 -0.26 9.14 0.09
C ALA A 37 0.83 8.09 0.11
N MET A 38 0.55 6.95 0.70
CA MET A 38 1.38 5.75 0.58
C MET A 38 0.49 4.55 0.28
N VAL A 39 0.91 3.75 -0.71
CA VAL A 39 0.19 2.56 -1.13
C VAL A 39 1.17 1.39 -1.13
N ALA A 40 0.87 0.34 -0.37
CA ALA A 40 1.69 -0.87 -0.38
C ALA A 40 1.43 -1.67 -1.65
N ILE A 41 2.49 -2.21 -2.24
CA ILE A 41 2.38 -3.12 -3.39
C ILE A 41 1.68 -4.41 -2.96
N GLN A 42 1.99 -4.91 -1.78
CA GLN A 42 1.24 -6.01 -1.19
C GLN A 42 -0.18 -5.54 -0.87
N GLY A 43 -1.17 -6.17 -1.49
CA GLY A 43 -2.58 -5.88 -1.26
C GLY A 43 -3.10 -4.60 -1.92
N ALA A 44 -2.26 -3.84 -2.62
CA ALA A 44 -2.61 -2.52 -3.16
C ALA A 44 -3.27 -1.65 -2.08
N GLN A 45 -2.80 -1.77 -0.84
CA GLN A 45 -3.43 -1.17 0.32
C GLN A 45 -3.00 0.29 0.47
N ILE A 46 -3.96 1.20 0.53
CA ILE A 46 -3.69 2.59 0.89
C ILE A 46 -3.36 2.62 2.38
N ILE A 47 -2.12 3.00 2.72
CA ILE A 47 -1.65 3.06 4.10
C ILE A 47 -1.87 4.45 4.69
N GLU A 48 -1.60 5.48 3.90
CA GLU A 48 -1.75 6.87 4.30
C GLU A 48 -2.36 7.68 3.17
N TRP A 49 -3.20 8.62 3.53
CA TRP A 49 -3.69 9.64 2.59
C TRP A 49 -3.96 10.93 3.35
N GLN A 50 -3.41 12.03 2.82
CA GLN A 50 -3.57 13.36 3.40
C GLN A 50 -3.65 14.41 2.28
N PRO A 51 -4.83 14.97 2.01
CA PRO A 51 -4.96 16.13 1.14
C PRO A 51 -4.14 17.30 1.65
N ALA A 52 -3.68 18.17 0.75
CA ALA A 52 -2.80 19.30 1.11
C ALA A 52 -3.40 20.28 2.11
N ASP A 53 -4.71 20.42 2.11
CA ASP A 53 -5.47 21.34 3.00
C ASP A 53 -5.87 20.70 4.33
N GLU A 54 -5.51 19.44 4.57
CA GLU A 54 -5.81 18.72 5.81
C GLU A 54 -4.59 18.65 6.71
N GLU A 55 -4.79 18.88 8.01
CA GLU A 55 -3.70 18.84 9.00
C GLU A 55 -3.33 17.41 9.42
N ASN A 56 -4.26 16.47 9.27
CA ASN A 56 -4.09 15.10 9.74
C ASN A 56 -4.34 14.11 8.61
N LEU A 57 -3.83 12.88 8.80
CA LEU A 57 -4.15 11.76 7.91
C LEU A 57 -5.66 11.51 7.91
N VAL A 58 -6.24 11.30 6.73
CA VAL A 58 -7.67 11.02 6.58
C VAL A 58 -7.99 9.58 6.97
N VAL A 59 -7.11 8.64 6.61
CA VAL A 59 -7.30 7.23 6.94
C VAL A 59 -6.49 6.88 8.17
N TRP A 60 -7.11 6.11 9.07
CA TRP A 60 -6.46 5.66 10.29
C TRP A 60 -5.46 4.54 10.00
N ARG A 61 -4.34 4.55 10.71
CA ARG A 61 -3.45 3.39 10.81
C ARG A 61 -2.95 3.23 12.24
N ALA A 62 -2.47 2.04 12.56
CA ALA A 62 -1.86 1.81 13.86
C ALA A 62 -0.63 2.72 14.03
N GLU A 63 -0.33 3.10 15.26
CA GLU A 63 0.78 4.00 15.57
C GLU A 63 2.13 3.44 15.12
N ALA A 64 2.34 2.14 15.30
CA ALA A 64 3.56 1.45 14.89
C ALA A 64 3.21 0.15 14.16
N PRO A 65 2.68 0.22 12.93
CA PRO A 65 2.28 -0.98 12.21
C PRO A 65 3.48 -1.81 11.78
N SER A 66 3.32 -3.13 11.75
CA SER A 66 4.31 -4.03 11.15
C SER A 66 4.16 -4.04 9.63
N TYR A 67 5.28 -3.94 8.93
CA TYR A 67 5.34 -4.05 7.48
C TYR A 67 6.05 -5.36 7.13
N GLU A 68 5.30 -6.45 7.16
CA GLU A 68 5.83 -7.81 6.98
C GLU A 68 5.14 -8.52 5.81
N THR A 69 5.94 -9.23 5.01
CA THR A 69 5.41 -10.06 3.92
C THR A 69 4.42 -11.07 4.46
N GLY A 70 3.27 -11.18 3.80
CA GLY A 70 2.23 -12.12 4.16
C GLY A 70 1.35 -11.70 5.32
N LYS A 71 1.57 -10.50 5.87
CA LYS A 71 0.73 -9.94 6.93
C LYS A 71 0.16 -8.60 6.49
N SER A 72 -1.11 -8.38 6.74
CA SER A 72 -1.76 -7.10 6.44
C SER A 72 -1.22 -6.00 7.34
N VAL A 73 -0.92 -4.85 6.76
CA VAL A 73 -0.59 -3.64 7.54
C VAL A 73 -1.86 -3.18 8.26
N ARG A 74 -1.75 -2.94 9.56
CA ARG A 74 -2.92 -2.57 10.37
C ARG A 74 -3.30 -1.11 10.14
N GLY A 75 -4.45 -0.90 9.52
CA GLY A 75 -4.98 0.41 9.19
C GLY A 75 -5.09 0.64 7.70
N GLY A 76 -5.34 1.88 7.31
CA GLY A 76 -5.53 2.24 5.92
C GLY A 76 -6.80 1.67 5.30
N VAL A 77 -6.75 1.38 4.00
CA VAL A 77 -7.89 0.87 3.23
C VAL A 77 -7.49 -0.47 2.58
N PRO A 78 -7.74 -1.60 3.26
CA PRO A 78 -7.44 -2.91 2.69
C PRO A 78 -8.48 -3.31 1.64
N ILE A 79 -8.07 -4.15 0.68
CA ILE A 79 -8.97 -4.74 -0.29
C ILE A 79 -9.29 -6.18 0.16
N CYS A 80 -10.56 -6.46 0.40
CA CYS A 80 -11.04 -7.76 0.86
C CYS A 80 -11.63 -8.53 -0.32
N TRP A 81 -10.97 -9.62 -0.72
CA TRP A 81 -11.39 -10.44 -1.86
C TRP A 81 -10.75 -11.84 -1.77
N PRO A 82 -11.40 -12.94 -2.15
CA PRO A 82 -12.76 -12.99 -2.69
C PRO A 82 -13.89 -13.10 -1.66
N TRP A 83 -13.60 -12.95 -0.35
CA TRP A 83 -14.64 -12.87 0.67
C TRP A 83 -14.33 -11.77 1.67
N PHE A 84 -15.37 -11.35 2.38
CA PHE A 84 -15.26 -10.41 3.48
C PHE A 84 -15.56 -11.15 4.80
N GLY A 85 -14.79 -10.85 5.83
CA GLY A 85 -14.95 -11.49 7.13
C GLY A 85 -14.41 -12.90 7.16
N ASN A 86 -14.94 -13.72 8.07
CA ASN A 86 -14.49 -15.09 8.27
C ASN A 86 -14.98 -16.01 7.16
N HIS A 87 -14.17 -17.01 6.84
CA HIS A 87 -14.52 -18.07 5.90
C HIS A 87 -14.97 -19.32 6.65
N ALA A 88 -15.87 -20.09 6.04
CA ALA A 88 -16.41 -21.29 6.67
C ALA A 88 -15.34 -22.36 6.95
N THR A 89 -14.32 -22.47 6.10
CA THR A 89 -13.29 -23.52 6.19
C THR A 89 -11.87 -23.02 6.21
N LEU A 90 -11.59 -21.83 5.65
CA LEU A 90 -10.24 -21.27 5.62
C LEU A 90 -10.00 -20.38 6.84
N THR A 91 -8.77 -20.36 7.32
CA THR A 91 -8.41 -19.64 8.54
C THR A 91 -8.23 -18.15 8.34
N MET A 92 -7.95 -17.69 7.11
CA MET A 92 -7.74 -16.26 6.86
C MET A 92 -9.06 -15.52 6.71
N ALA A 93 -9.15 -14.36 7.34
CA ALA A 93 -10.30 -13.47 7.19
C ALA A 93 -10.08 -12.51 6.01
N HIS A 94 -11.16 -12.00 5.45
CA HIS A 94 -11.17 -10.95 4.42
C HIS A 94 -10.49 -11.32 3.10
N GLY A 95 -10.50 -12.60 2.74
CA GLY A 95 -9.90 -13.07 1.49
C GLY A 95 -8.38 -13.12 1.54
N PHE A 96 -7.75 -13.27 0.37
CA PHE A 96 -6.30 -13.44 0.29
C PHE A 96 -5.58 -12.38 -0.57
N VAL A 97 -6.32 -11.55 -1.34
CA VAL A 97 -5.65 -10.59 -2.24
C VAL A 97 -4.88 -9.51 -1.49
N ARG A 98 -5.22 -9.25 -0.23
CA ARG A 98 -4.49 -8.29 0.60
C ARG A 98 -3.08 -8.77 1.02
N PHE A 99 -2.79 -10.05 0.82
CA PHE A 99 -1.48 -10.64 1.10
C PHE A 99 -0.64 -10.87 -0.15
N MET A 100 -1.18 -10.57 -1.32
CA MET A 100 -0.52 -10.78 -2.61
C MET A 100 0.11 -9.48 -3.10
N ASP A 101 1.23 -9.59 -3.81
CA ASP A 101 1.78 -8.45 -4.52
C ASP A 101 0.92 -8.16 -5.74
N TRP A 102 0.52 -6.91 -5.86
CA TRP A 102 -0.23 -6.43 -7.00
C TRP A 102 0.73 -5.88 -8.06
N GLN A 103 0.30 -5.93 -9.29
CA GLN A 103 1.08 -5.41 -10.39
C GLN A 103 0.66 -3.98 -10.69
N LEU A 104 1.59 -3.03 -10.57
CA LEU A 104 1.34 -1.65 -10.98
C LEU A 104 1.49 -1.56 -12.50
N MET A 105 0.39 -1.28 -13.17
CA MET A 105 0.34 -1.25 -14.64
C MET A 105 0.71 0.10 -15.20
N LYS A 106 0.31 1.18 -14.52
CA LYS A 106 0.48 2.54 -15.05
C LYS A 106 0.48 3.55 -13.90
N ALA A 107 1.29 4.59 -14.04
CA ALA A 107 1.30 5.76 -13.17
C ALA A 107 1.59 7.01 -14.00
N GLU A 108 0.74 8.02 -13.85
CA GLU A 108 0.88 9.30 -14.55
C GLU A 108 0.30 10.48 -13.77
#